data_ebe1b1c06525027054fbd589551988e8
#
_entry.id   ebe1b1c06525027054fbd589551988e8
#
_cell.length_a   1.000
_cell.length_b   1.000
_cell.length_c   1.000
_cell.angle_alpha   90.00
_cell.angle_beta   90.00
_cell.angle_gamma   90.00
#
_symmetry.space_group_name_H-M   'P 1'
#
loop_
_entity.id
_entity.type
_entity.pdbx_description
1 polymer ?
#
loop_
_entity_poly.entity_id
_entity_poly.type
_entity_poly.pdbx_seq_one_letter_code
_entity_poly.pdbx_strand_id
1 'polypeptide(L)'
;DRLDAAQKAVRITKMPSLLAYLGYCFYFPGVLVGPSTRFRDYELWSTGELYAPATTPPRGRVAESLREVGTALVSLVLMVGFAEPFSYDRLIRADDVLHTWPLWRRILFVQGAGLVARFRFYGVWSLSNAACILSGLAYHGVDPATHHARWTRCKNVFVMQIELAHNWKEV
;
A
#
# COMPACT_ATOMS: atom_id res chain seq x y z
N ASP A 1 -10.90 -29.77 11.67
CA ASP A 1 -10.12 -28.62 11.16
C ASP A 1 -11.03 -27.78 10.25
N ARG A 2 -11.63 -26.72 10.80
CA ARG A 2 -12.61 -25.85 10.09
C ARG A 2 -11.94 -24.76 9.25
N LEU A 3 -10.60 -24.78 9.14
CA LEU A 3 -9.85 -23.73 8.44
C LEU A 3 -9.84 -23.99 6.94
N ASP A 4 -10.09 -22.94 6.17
CA ASP A 4 -9.92 -22.93 4.71
C ASP A 4 -8.45 -23.09 4.31
N ALA A 5 -8.18 -23.49 3.07
CA ALA A 5 -6.82 -23.69 2.55
C ALA A 5 -5.95 -22.41 2.67
N ALA A 6 -6.53 -21.23 2.41
CA ALA A 6 -5.87 -19.95 2.57
C ALA A 6 -5.51 -19.65 4.04
N GLN A 7 -6.40 -19.98 4.98
CA GLN A 7 -6.15 -19.81 6.41
C GLN A 7 -5.09 -20.78 6.94
N LYS A 8 -5.08 -22.03 6.41
CA LYS A 8 -4.05 -23.04 6.75
C LYS A 8 -2.66 -22.61 6.30
N ALA A 9 -2.55 -21.96 5.14
CA ALA A 9 -1.27 -21.50 4.61
C ALA A 9 -0.62 -20.38 5.45
N VAL A 10 -1.42 -19.57 6.16
CA VAL A 10 -0.93 -18.41 6.93
C VAL A 10 -0.93 -18.62 8.44
N ARG A 11 -1.42 -19.78 8.93
CA ARG A 11 -1.47 -20.06 10.37
C ARG A 11 -0.07 -20.18 10.96
N ILE A 12 0.10 -19.67 12.15
CA ILE A 12 1.30 -19.87 12.97
C ILE A 12 1.12 -21.19 13.72
N THR A 13 1.97 -22.17 13.46
CA THR A 13 1.91 -23.50 14.08
C THR A 13 2.81 -23.65 15.31
N LYS A 14 3.84 -22.83 15.40
CA LYS A 14 4.78 -22.78 16.54
C LYS A 14 4.89 -21.37 17.04
N MET A 15 4.99 -21.23 18.36
CA MET A 15 5.23 -19.91 18.98
C MET A 15 6.56 -19.34 18.47
N PRO A 16 6.58 -18.13 17.88
CA PRO A 16 7.81 -17.52 17.42
C PRO A 16 8.75 -17.19 18.59
N SER A 17 10.05 -17.16 18.34
CA SER A 17 11.00 -16.64 19.33
C SER A 17 10.75 -15.13 19.55
N LEU A 18 11.10 -14.63 20.74
CA LEU A 18 10.96 -13.21 21.05
C LEU A 18 11.69 -12.32 20.04
N LEU A 19 12.88 -12.75 19.59
CA LEU A 19 13.66 -12.03 18.59
C LEU A 19 12.94 -11.96 17.23
N ALA A 20 12.38 -13.08 16.76
CA ALA A 20 11.62 -13.11 15.51
C ALA A 20 10.36 -12.24 15.58
N TYR A 21 9.67 -12.27 16.73
CA TYR A 21 8.49 -11.44 16.95
C TYR A 21 8.83 -9.95 16.98
N LEU A 22 9.87 -9.56 17.72
CA LEU A 22 10.34 -8.16 17.74
C LEU A 22 10.85 -7.71 16.36
N GLY A 23 11.58 -8.55 15.65
CA GLY A 23 12.01 -8.28 14.27
C GLY A 23 10.85 -8.01 13.31
N TYR A 24 9.76 -8.74 13.46
CA TYR A 24 8.51 -8.50 12.73
C TYR A 24 7.84 -7.18 13.14
N CYS A 25 7.71 -6.92 14.44
CA CYS A 25 7.06 -5.70 14.94
C CYS A 25 7.81 -4.42 14.54
N PHE A 26 9.15 -4.48 14.52
CA PHE A 26 10.01 -3.35 14.16
C PHE A 26 10.52 -3.40 12.72
N TYR A 27 9.90 -4.20 11.88
CA TYR A 27 10.26 -4.24 10.46
C TYR A 27 10.04 -2.86 9.82
N PHE A 28 11.14 -2.25 9.38
CA PHE A 28 11.21 -0.81 9.07
C PHE A 28 10.16 -0.30 8.07
N PRO A 29 9.73 -1.03 7.01
CA PRO A 29 8.74 -0.51 6.09
C PRO A 29 7.34 -0.43 6.68
N GLY A 30 7.05 -1.25 7.70
CA GLY A 30 5.71 -1.38 8.28
C GLY A 30 5.53 -0.71 9.64
N VAL A 31 6.61 -0.43 10.37
CA VAL A 31 6.56 -0.06 11.79
C VAL A 31 5.81 1.26 12.07
N LEU A 32 5.85 2.23 11.15
CA LEU A 32 5.22 3.54 11.35
C LEU A 32 3.86 3.67 10.65
N VAL A 33 3.73 3.17 9.44
CA VAL A 33 2.58 3.48 8.56
C VAL A 33 2.01 2.25 7.87
N GLY A 34 2.65 1.10 7.97
CA GLY A 34 2.31 -0.09 7.17
C GLY A 34 3.04 -0.10 5.81
N PRO A 35 2.85 -1.08 4.95
CA PRO A 35 1.76 -2.06 4.96
C PRO A 35 1.90 -3.10 6.07
N SER A 36 0.77 -3.54 6.60
CA SER A 36 0.73 -4.66 7.54
C SER A 36 0.92 -5.96 6.78
N THR A 37 2.05 -6.62 6.98
CA THR A 37 2.33 -7.94 6.43
C THR A 37 1.96 -9.02 7.45
N ARG A 38 1.70 -10.25 6.99
CA ARG A 38 1.44 -11.36 7.90
C ARG A 38 2.75 -11.84 8.50
N PHE A 39 2.74 -12.23 9.78
CA PHE A 39 3.93 -12.78 10.43
C PHE A 39 4.53 -13.98 9.65
N ARG A 40 3.69 -14.86 9.09
CA ARG A 40 4.14 -15.99 8.28
C ARG A 40 4.92 -15.58 7.04
N ASP A 41 4.51 -14.50 6.37
CA ASP A 41 5.23 -13.96 5.20
C ASP A 41 6.59 -13.39 5.60
N TYR A 42 6.66 -12.70 6.74
CA TYR A 42 7.91 -12.21 7.32
C TYR A 42 8.85 -13.37 7.71
N GLU A 43 8.31 -14.43 8.32
CA GLU A 43 9.07 -15.62 8.70
C GLU A 43 9.68 -16.30 7.47
N LEU A 44 8.88 -16.56 6.43
CA LEU A 44 9.33 -17.15 5.16
C LEU A 44 10.41 -16.29 4.47
N TRP A 45 10.26 -14.97 4.56
CA TRP A 45 11.25 -14.04 4.02
C TRP A 45 12.55 -14.07 4.81
N SER A 46 12.49 -14.04 6.15
CA SER A 46 13.66 -14.00 7.02
C SER A 46 14.47 -15.30 6.97
N THR A 47 13.81 -16.44 6.71
CA THR A 47 14.45 -17.77 6.51
C THR A 47 14.92 -18.00 5.08
N GLY A 48 14.49 -17.15 4.12
CA GLY A 48 14.77 -17.34 2.69
C GLY A 48 13.85 -18.33 1.98
N GLU A 49 12.96 -19.02 2.71
CA GLU A 49 12.01 -19.97 2.14
C GLU A 49 11.02 -19.32 1.16
N LEU A 50 10.81 -18.00 1.27
CA LEU A 50 9.93 -17.22 0.38
C LEU A 50 10.31 -17.38 -1.10
N TYR A 51 11.58 -17.62 -1.39
CA TYR A 51 12.10 -17.67 -2.76
C TYR A 51 12.32 -19.11 -3.28
N ALA A 52 11.95 -20.12 -2.51
CA ALA A 52 12.21 -21.50 -2.88
C ALA A 52 11.67 -21.85 -4.30
N PRO A 53 12.44 -22.61 -5.10
CA PRO A 53 13.70 -23.30 -4.79
C PRO A 53 14.97 -22.41 -4.83
N ALA A 54 14.86 -21.13 -5.24
CA ALA A 54 15.98 -20.18 -5.16
C ALA A 54 16.20 -19.74 -3.69
N THR A 55 17.39 -19.22 -3.40
CA THR A 55 17.74 -18.68 -2.07
C THR A 55 17.78 -17.15 -2.02
N THR A 56 17.66 -16.52 -3.19
CA THR A 56 17.78 -15.07 -3.32
C THR A 56 16.58 -14.50 -4.07
N PRO A 57 16.19 -13.26 -3.78
CA PRO A 57 15.10 -12.61 -4.48
C PRO A 57 15.39 -12.48 -5.98
N PRO A 58 14.38 -12.67 -6.84
CA PRO A 58 14.53 -12.58 -8.29
C PRO A 58 14.97 -11.18 -8.74
N ARG A 59 15.49 -11.10 -9.96
CA ARG A 59 15.88 -9.84 -10.59
C ARG A 59 14.67 -8.94 -10.86
N GLY A 60 14.91 -7.62 -10.96
CA GLY A 60 13.87 -6.63 -11.29
C GLY A 60 13.32 -5.87 -10.08
N ARG A 61 13.64 -6.27 -8.84
CA ARG A 61 13.14 -5.59 -7.62
C ARG A 61 13.47 -4.10 -7.56
N VAL A 62 14.66 -3.69 -8.03
CA VAL A 62 15.08 -2.28 -8.01
C VAL A 62 14.23 -1.45 -8.95
N ALA A 63 13.99 -1.93 -10.18
CA ALA A 63 13.16 -1.21 -11.15
C ALA A 63 11.72 -1.05 -10.67
N GLU A 64 11.14 -2.12 -10.09
CA GLU A 64 9.78 -2.06 -9.56
C GLU A 64 9.69 -1.20 -8.30
N SER A 65 10.69 -1.25 -7.41
CA SER A 65 10.79 -0.34 -6.26
C SER A 65 10.86 1.13 -6.71
N LEU A 66 11.68 1.46 -7.70
CA LEU A 66 11.76 2.82 -8.25
C LEU A 66 10.45 3.28 -8.88
N ARG A 67 9.71 2.39 -9.53
CA ARG A 67 8.37 2.69 -10.06
C ARG A 67 7.39 3.06 -8.94
N GLU A 68 7.38 2.32 -7.83
CA GLU A 68 6.54 2.65 -6.67
C GLU A 68 7.00 3.95 -5.99
N VAL A 69 8.31 4.22 -5.92
CA VAL A 69 8.84 5.53 -5.46
C VAL A 69 8.35 6.65 -6.35
N GLY A 70 8.35 6.47 -7.66
CA GLY A 70 7.80 7.44 -8.62
C GLY A 70 6.31 7.73 -8.35
N THR A 71 5.51 6.69 -8.14
CA THR A 71 4.09 6.81 -7.76
C THR A 71 3.92 7.58 -6.45
N ALA A 72 4.75 7.29 -5.45
CA ALA A 72 4.74 7.98 -4.17
C ALA A 72 5.06 9.47 -4.33
N LEU A 73 6.12 9.80 -5.05
CA LEU A 73 6.53 11.19 -5.28
C LEU A 73 5.45 11.98 -6.03
N VAL A 74 4.88 11.43 -7.10
CA VAL A 74 3.78 12.08 -7.83
C VAL A 74 2.60 12.35 -6.89
N SER A 75 2.20 11.37 -6.08
CA SER A 75 1.10 11.53 -5.13
C SER A 75 1.39 12.61 -4.09
N LEU A 76 2.61 12.65 -3.54
CA LEU A 76 3.00 13.66 -2.55
C LEU A 76 3.08 15.07 -3.16
N VAL A 77 3.60 15.21 -4.39
CA VAL A 77 3.62 16.49 -5.11
C VAL A 77 2.20 17.00 -5.37
N LEU A 78 1.30 16.12 -5.82
CA LEU A 78 -0.11 16.46 -6.01
C LEU A 78 -0.77 16.86 -4.68
N MET A 79 -0.50 16.12 -3.61
CA MET A 79 -1.00 16.49 -2.28
C MET A 79 -0.54 17.89 -1.88
N VAL A 80 0.75 18.18 -1.95
CA VAL A 80 1.29 19.49 -1.54
C VAL A 80 0.75 20.62 -2.42
N GLY A 81 0.70 20.41 -3.74
CA GLY A 81 0.23 21.42 -4.69
C GLY A 81 -1.25 21.77 -4.56
N PHE A 82 -2.08 20.80 -4.15
CA PHE A 82 -3.52 20.97 -4.05
C PHE A 82 -4.06 21.01 -2.61
N ALA A 83 -3.21 20.86 -1.59
CA ALA A 83 -3.63 20.84 -0.19
C ALA A 83 -4.33 22.15 0.24
N GLU A 84 -3.78 23.30 -0.12
CA GLU A 84 -4.33 24.60 0.26
C GLU A 84 -5.65 24.92 -0.46
N PRO A 85 -5.74 24.86 -1.81
CA PRO A 85 -6.99 25.19 -2.52
C PRO A 85 -8.13 24.23 -2.19
N PHE A 86 -7.85 22.95 -1.87
CA PHE A 86 -8.86 21.92 -1.54
C PHE A 86 -8.89 21.57 -0.05
N SER A 87 -8.57 22.52 0.84
CA SER A 87 -8.63 22.31 2.28
C SER A 87 -10.08 22.19 2.78
N TYR A 88 -10.35 21.21 3.67
CA TYR A 88 -11.63 21.13 4.37
C TYR A 88 -11.89 22.33 5.28
N ASP A 89 -10.84 22.95 5.82
CA ASP A 89 -10.93 24.19 6.60
C ASP A 89 -11.57 25.33 5.79
N ARG A 90 -11.24 25.40 4.50
CA ARG A 90 -11.85 26.38 3.59
C ARG A 90 -13.34 26.12 3.39
N LEU A 91 -13.76 24.86 3.34
CA LEU A 91 -15.17 24.51 3.23
C LEU A 91 -15.96 24.90 4.50
N ILE A 92 -15.36 24.72 5.67
CA ILE A 92 -16.03 24.91 6.96
C ILE A 92 -16.03 26.39 7.39
N ARG A 93 -14.93 27.11 7.14
CA ARG A 93 -14.75 28.48 7.64
C ARG A 93 -15.16 29.60 6.64
N ALA A 94 -15.32 29.26 5.39
CA ALA A 94 -15.69 30.23 4.38
C ALA A 94 -17.22 30.27 4.25
N ASP A 95 -17.84 31.22 4.92
CA ASP A 95 -19.30 31.50 4.83
C ASP A 95 -19.77 31.69 3.39
N ASP A 96 -18.93 32.25 2.52
CA ASP A 96 -19.19 32.43 1.10
C ASP A 96 -19.39 31.10 0.37
N VAL A 97 -18.63 30.06 0.72
CA VAL A 97 -18.74 28.75 0.08
C VAL A 97 -20.08 28.07 0.38
N LEU A 98 -20.54 28.16 1.64
CA LEU A 98 -21.79 27.55 2.06
C LEU A 98 -23.03 28.26 1.53
N HIS A 99 -22.99 29.57 1.40
CA HIS A 99 -24.16 30.38 1.07
C HIS A 99 -24.22 30.80 -0.39
N THR A 100 -23.08 30.97 -1.08
CA THR A 100 -23.04 31.49 -2.45
C THR A 100 -22.83 30.42 -3.53
N TRP A 101 -22.21 29.31 -3.21
CA TRP A 101 -21.94 28.32 -4.22
C TRP A 101 -23.15 27.40 -4.49
N PRO A 102 -23.46 27.09 -5.76
CA PRO A 102 -24.48 26.12 -6.10
C PRO A 102 -24.07 24.72 -5.63
N LEU A 103 -25.04 23.85 -5.37
CA LEU A 103 -24.86 22.50 -4.80
C LEU A 103 -23.83 21.66 -5.57
N TRP A 104 -23.90 21.64 -6.90
CA TRP A 104 -22.96 20.87 -7.74
C TRP A 104 -21.50 21.29 -7.52
N ARG A 105 -21.22 22.59 -7.35
CA ARG A 105 -19.88 23.10 -7.10
C ARG A 105 -19.36 22.65 -5.73
N ARG A 106 -20.22 22.63 -4.72
CA ARG A 106 -19.88 22.11 -3.38
C ARG A 106 -19.55 20.63 -3.46
N ILE A 107 -20.34 19.83 -4.18
CA ILE A 107 -20.10 18.39 -4.38
C ILE A 107 -18.73 18.17 -5.05
N LEU A 108 -18.44 18.86 -6.14
CA LEU A 108 -17.14 18.75 -6.83
C LEU A 108 -15.97 19.18 -5.94
N PHE A 109 -16.15 20.22 -5.13
CA PHE A 109 -15.12 20.66 -4.18
C PHE A 109 -14.84 19.58 -3.11
N VAL A 110 -15.88 18.98 -2.53
CA VAL A 110 -15.74 17.92 -1.52
C VAL A 110 -15.07 16.70 -2.13
N GLN A 111 -15.43 16.31 -3.36
CA GLN A 111 -14.77 15.21 -4.08
C GLN A 111 -13.28 15.52 -4.33
N GLY A 112 -12.96 16.72 -4.77
CA GLY A 112 -11.57 17.18 -4.94
C GLY A 112 -10.78 17.17 -3.64
N ALA A 113 -11.35 17.69 -2.55
CA ALA A 113 -10.73 17.67 -1.23
C ALA A 113 -10.50 16.22 -0.73
N GLY A 114 -11.47 15.34 -0.96
CA GLY A 114 -11.33 13.90 -0.66
C GLY A 114 -10.20 13.24 -1.46
N LEU A 115 -10.07 13.56 -2.74
CA LEU A 115 -8.99 13.05 -3.60
C LEU A 115 -7.62 13.54 -3.10
N VAL A 116 -7.49 14.83 -2.79
CA VAL A 116 -6.24 15.39 -2.26
C VAL A 116 -5.86 14.75 -0.91
N ALA A 117 -6.83 14.51 -0.05
CA ALA A 117 -6.60 13.79 1.20
C ALA A 117 -6.11 12.36 0.98
N ARG A 118 -6.63 11.65 -0.05
CA ARG A 118 -6.18 10.30 -0.43
C ARG A 118 -4.76 10.29 -0.99
N PHE A 119 -4.32 11.32 -1.71
CA PHE A 119 -2.95 11.40 -2.23
C PHE A 119 -1.90 11.27 -1.14
N ARG A 120 -2.15 11.78 0.07
CA ARG A 120 -1.27 11.60 1.22
C ARG A 120 -1.07 10.12 1.57
N PHE A 121 -2.15 9.36 1.62
CA PHE A 121 -2.09 7.93 1.91
C PHE A 121 -1.45 7.15 0.77
N TYR A 122 -1.78 7.46 -0.49
CA TYR A 122 -1.15 6.83 -1.65
C TYR A 122 0.36 7.06 -1.66
N GLY A 123 0.81 8.29 -1.38
CA GLY A 123 2.23 8.61 -1.30
C GLY A 123 2.97 7.78 -0.24
N VAL A 124 2.45 7.77 0.98
CA VAL A 124 3.11 7.09 2.10
C VAL A 124 3.06 5.56 1.93
N TRP A 125 1.94 5.00 1.51
CA TRP A 125 1.83 3.54 1.34
C TRP A 125 2.61 3.03 0.14
N SER A 126 2.68 3.78 -0.97
CA SER A 126 3.56 3.41 -2.10
C SER A 126 5.04 3.47 -1.73
N LEU A 127 5.46 4.45 -0.91
CA LEU A 127 6.84 4.52 -0.43
C LEU A 127 7.19 3.33 0.47
N SER A 128 6.29 2.96 1.37
CA SER A 128 6.45 1.79 2.23
C SER A 128 6.46 0.49 1.43
N ASN A 129 5.58 0.37 0.42
CA ASN A 129 5.58 -0.77 -0.50
C ASN A 129 6.89 -0.85 -1.32
N ALA A 130 7.43 0.27 -1.78
CA ALA A 130 8.72 0.33 -2.46
C ALA A 130 9.86 -0.23 -1.59
N ALA A 131 9.86 0.07 -0.30
CA ALA A 131 10.82 -0.48 0.67
C ALA A 131 10.64 -2.00 0.86
N CYS A 132 9.40 -2.49 0.90
CA CYS A 132 9.10 -3.93 0.93
C CYS A 132 9.56 -4.66 -0.34
N ILE A 133 9.43 -4.04 -1.51
CA ILE A 133 9.92 -4.59 -2.78
C ILE A 133 11.45 -4.64 -2.77
N LEU A 134 12.09 -3.57 -2.36
CA LEU A 134 13.55 -3.48 -2.32
C LEU A 134 14.17 -4.51 -1.36
N SER A 135 13.56 -4.74 -0.20
CA SER A 135 13.97 -5.80 0.74
C SER A 135 13.68 -7.20 0.25
N GLY A 136 12.75 -7.36 -0.71
CA GLY A 136 12.34 -8.64 -1.28
C GLY A 136 11.09 -9.26 -0.62
N LEU A 137 10.60 -8.75 0.51
CA LEU A 137 9.41 -9.29 1.20
C LEU A 137 8.15 -9.25 0.32
N ALA A 138 8.05 -8.26 -0.58
CA ALA A 138 6.89 -8.10 -1.46
C ALA A 138 6.78 -9.17 -2.58
N TYR A 139 7.73 -10.10 -2.68
CA TYR A 139 7.70 -11.14 -3.71
C TYR A 139 6.48 -12.06 -3.58
N HIS A 140 5.75 -12.23 -4.67
CA HIS A 140 4.49 -12.99 -4.74
C HIS A 140 4.50 -14.07 -5.84
N GLY A 141 5.67 -14.63 -6.13
CA GLY A 141 5.81 -15.62 -7.20
C GLY A 141 6.03 -15.00 -8.58
N VAL A 142 5.97 -15.85 -9.60
CA VAL A 142 6.14 -15.47 -11.01
C VAL A 142 4.77 -15.46 -11.68
N ASP A 143 4.53 -14.46 -12.49
CA ASP A 143 3.31 -14.39 -13.30
C ASP A 143 3.35 -15.47 -14.39
N PRO A 144 2.35 -16.36 -14.48
CA PRO A 144 2.31 -17.42 -15.48
C PRO A 144 2.28 -16.92 -16.93
N ALA A 145 1.71 -15.74 -17.17
CA ALA A 145 1.54 -15.19 -18.51
C ALA A 145 2.78 -14.43 -18.99
N THR A 146 3.43 -13.66 -18.10
CA THR A 146 4.55 -12.79 -18.47
C THR A 146 5.91 -13.34 -18.07
N HIS A 147 5.96 -14.41 -17.28
CA HIS A 147 7.18 -14.96 -16.66
C HIS A 147 8.01 -13.96 -15.86
N HIS A 148 7.42 -12.81 -15.47
CA HIS A 148 8.05 -11.82 -14.61
C HIS A 148 7.71 -12.04 -13.13
N ALA A 149 8.65 -11.66 -12.24
CA ALA A 149 8.42 -11.68 -10.81
C ALA A 149 7.33 -10.67 -10.42
N ARG A 150 6.35 -11.13 -9.64
CA ARG A 150 5.28 -10.28 -9.07
C ARG A 150 5.70 -9.78 -7.70
N TRP A 151 5.43 -8.50 -7.42
CA TRP A 151 5.84 -7.79 -6.21
C TRP A 151 4.63 -7.17 -5.49
N THR A 152 3.55 -7.95 -5.35
CA THR A 152 2.26 -7.47 -4.85
C THR A 152 1.90 -7.96 -3.45
N ARG A 153 2.76 -8.76 -2.79
CA ARG A 153 2.46 -9.37 -1.48
C ARG A 153 2.20 -8.33 -0.38
N CYS A 154 2.92 -7.21 -0.39
CA CYS A 154 2.79 -6.14 0.59
C CYS A 154 1.94 -4.96 0.07
N LYS A 155 1.40 -5.05 -1.15
CA LYS A 155 0.67 -3.94 -1.76
C LYS A 155 -0.75 -3.87 -1.22
N ASN A 156 -1.02 -2.84 -0.41
CA ASN A 156 -2.33 -2.59 0.18
C ASN A 156 -3.23 -1.73 -0.70
N VAL A 157 -2.65 -0.95 -1.62
CA VAL A 157 -3.37 0.05 -2.40
C VAL A 157 -3.04 -0.08 -3.87
N PHE A 158 -4.07 -0.25 -4.66
CA PHE A 158 -4.03 -0.18 -6.12
C PHE A 158 -4.77 1.08 -6.54
N VAL A 159 -4.05 2.22 -6.64
CA VAL A 159 -4.63 3.56 -6.85
C VAL A 159 -5.66 3.59 -7.97
N MET A 160 -5.32 3.03 -9.14
CA MET A 160 -6.24 3.01 -10.29
C MET A 160 -7.49 2.15 -10.06
N GLN A 161 -7.37 1.07 -9.29
CA GLN A 161 -8.55 0.24 -8.96
C GLN A 161 -9.49 0.99 -8.02
N ILE A 162 -8.95 1.74 -7.04
CA ILE A 162 -9.75 2.52 -6.10
C ILE A 162 -10.44 3.68 -6.81
N GLU A 163 -9.72 4.45 -7.61
CA GLU A 163 -10.26 5.66 -8.24
C GLU A 163 -11.21 5.37 -9.42
N LEU A 164 -11.07 4.20 -10.06
CA LEU A 164 -11.89 3.79 -11.21
C LEU A 164 -12.85 2.63 -10.89
N ALA A 165 -13.00 2.27 -9.62
CA ALA A 165 -13.92 1.21 -9.22
C ALA A 165 -15.38 1.59 -9.49
N HIS A 166 -16.12 0.70 -10.13
CA HIS A 166 -17.55 0.87 -10.39
C HIS A 166 -18.42 0.45 -9.18
N ASN A 167 -17.88 -0.37 -8.29
CA ASN A 167 -18.60 -0.86 -7.11
C ASN A 167 -17.63 -1.23 -5.97
N TRP A 168 -18.17 -1.38 -4.76
CA TRP A 168 -17.42 -1.69 -3.55
C TRP A 168 -16.73 -3.07 -3.53
N LYS A 169 -17.08 -3.95 -4.46
CA LYS A 169 -16.46 -5.29 -4.54
C LYS A 169 -15.17 -5.29 -5.36
N GLU A 170 -14.89 -4.21 -6.07
CA GLU A 170 -13.69 -4.04 -6.89
C GLU A 170 -12.53 -3.39 -6.11
N VAL A 171 -12.82 -2.82 -4.95
CA VAL A 171 -11.89 -2.22 -4.00
C VAL A 171 -11.54 -3.23 -2.92
#